data_5efacf5317e5724028ba4f6b8cb58d1f
#
_entry.id   5efacf5317e5724028ba4f6b8cb58d1f
#
_cell.length_a   1.000
_cell.length_b   1.000
_cell.length_c   1.000
_cell.angle_alpha   90.00
_cell.angle_beta   90.00
_cell.angle_gamma   90.00
#
_symmetry.space_group_name_H-M   'P 1'
#
loop_
_entity.id
_entity.type
_entity.pdbx_description
1 polymer ?
#
loop_
_entity_poly.entity_id
_entity_poly.type
_entity_poly.pdbx_seq_one_letter_code
_entity_poly.pdbx_strand_id
1 'polypeptide(L)'
;MEEHSSIVFPLEFKELMRLKKEIDKNPEKWEEVKRVINPLEFASCDIAVAKVQPISRAFFKMIELSEKLNPLPETPVRTLHLAEAPGGFVQAWNWIRKPLGLTDETTAISLEKTTFDITWKRLLEVSRFWFSRPTLQTGDLMKKETRDTIIEEYTREKIKAWLITGDGGFDFSEDYQNQETKALPLILSQMLIGLRCLDKGGCMILKIFDCFTLPTIQILWVFCKVFGEFRIVKPDTSRVCNAEKYIIAKDFKGVDKNLDIFLTKIDGIINEYEKDASFHIETLFDTGPISKWDTIDEHFKTSFEISIKRFINTQINWIQKGIDMMNSDKIIENTKIKTANVVKWCRKYHIPINREYFESHRLCHVNRAEEASSLSYHSLRQSQSQSQNQNHRIFYQKPVLKSDQQEPTPPAFLLRHRSFDDS
;
A
#
# COMPACT_ATOMS: atom_id res chain seq x y z
N MET A 1 -7.18 -2.89 33.55
CA MET A 1 -7.73 -2.72 32.19
C MET A 1 -8.01 -1.23 32.08
N GLU A 2 -7.02 -0.47 31.68
CA GLU A 2 -7.19 0.95 31.40
C GLU A 2 -8.08 1.06 30.17
N GLU A 3 -9.18 1.79 30.31
CA GLU A 3 -10.10 2.08 29.23
C GLU A 3 -9.33 2.84 28.15
N HIS A 4 -9.15 2.22 27.00
CA HIS A 4 -8.66 2.90 25.78
C HIS A 4 -9.72 3.90 25.33
N SER A 5 -9.74 5.09 25.95
CA SER A 5 -10.69 6.17 25.70
C SER A 5 -10.63 6.76 24.28
N SER A 6 -9.79 6.21 23.41
CA SER A 6 -9.52 6.73 22.06
C SER A 6 -9.89 5.77 20.91
N ILE A 7 -10.57 4.65 21.17
CA ILE A 7 -10.94 3.67 20.14
C ILE A 7 -12.27 4.08 19.50
N VAL A 8 -12.26 4.29 18.18
CA VAL A 8 -13.41 4.82 17.44
C VAL A 8 -14.46 3.75 17.09
N PHE A 9 -14.11 2.48 16.98
CA PHE A 9 -15.07 1.38 16.68
C PHE A 9 -14.97 0.29 17.75
N PRO A 10 -15.47 0.53 18.96
CA PRO A 10 -15.20 -0.35 20.10
C PRO A 10 -15.83 -1.75 19.95
N LEU A 11 -16.95 -1.89 19.27
CA LEU A 11 -17.60 -3.19 19.05
C LEU A 11 -16.82 -4.03 18.05
N GLU A 12 -16.48 -3.46 16.90
CA GLU A 12 -15.69 -4.11 15.85
C GLU A 12 -14.28 -4.42 16.34
N PHE A 13 -13.66 -3.52 17.11
CA PHE A 13 -12.38 -3.76 17.76
C PHE A 13 -12.43 -4.95 18.70
N LYS A 14 -13.41 -4.98 19.60
CA LYS A 14 -13.60 -6.07 20.57
C LYS A 14 -13.76 -7.43 19.87
N GLU A 15 -14.56 -7.47 18.82
CA GLU A 15 -14.78 -8.71 18.04
C GLU A 15 -13.51 -9.16 17.32
N LEU A 16 -12.80 -8.24 16.67
CA LEU A 16 -11.53 -8.55 16.00
C LEU A 16 -10.50 -9.07 17.01
N MET A 17 -10.39 -8.46 18.20
CA MET A 17 -9.48 -8.91 19.25
C MET A 17 -9.86 -10.29 19.81
N ARG A 18 -11.16 -10.57 19.94
CA ARG A 18 -11.65 -11.89 20.33
C ARG A 18 -11.19 -12.98 19.35
N LEU A 19 -11.34 -12.72 18.05
CA LEU A 19 -10.92 -13.65 16.99
C LEU A 19 -9.40 -13.83 16.95
N LYS A 20 -8.63 -12.75 17.11
CA LYS A 20 -7.16 -12.86 17.18
C LYS A 20 -6.71 -13.75 18.34
N LYS A 21 -7.34 -13.63 19.51
CA LYS A 21 -7.07 -14.54 20.66
C LYS A 21 -7.40 -16.01 20.38
N GLU A 22 -8.41 -16.30 19.55
CA GLU A 22 -8.67 -17.68 19.13
C GLU A 22 -7.57 -18.24 18.25
N ILE A 23 -6.99 -17.42 17.36
CA ILE A 23 -5.83 -17.79 16.55
C ILE A 23 -4.63 -18.16 17.41
N ASP A 24 -4.38 -17.37 18.47
CA ASP A 24 -3.22 -17.54 19.36
C ASP A 24 -3.24 -18.88 20.12
N LYS A 25 -4.38 -19.56 20.19
CA LYS A 25 -4.48 -20.92 20.79
C LYS A 25 -3.81 -22.00 19.95
N ASN A 26 -3.68 -21.81 18.63
CA ASN A 26 -3.02 -22.77 17.74
C ASN A 26 -2.32 -22.05 16.57
N PRO A 27 -1.21 -21.36 16.83
CA PRO A 27 -0.54 -20.53 15.85
C PRO A 27 0.03 -21.34 14.68
N GLU A 28 0.51 -22.56 14.90
CA GLU A 28 1.05 -23.42 13.84
C GLU A 28 -0.04 -23.79 12.82
N LYS A 29 -1.19 -24.24 13.29
CA LYS A 29 -2.33 -24.57 12.42
C LYS A 29 -2.86 -23.34 11.70
N TRP A 30 -2.81 -22.17 12.34
CA TRP A 30 -3.18 -20.92 11.71
C TRP A 30 -2.24 -20.55 10.55
N GLU A 31 -0.93 -20.78 10.69
CA GLU A 31 0.03 -20.52 9.60
C GLU A 31 -0.30 -21.32 8.33
N GLU A 32 -0.77 -22.58 8.50
CA GLU A 32 -1.24 -23.41 7.40
C GLU A 32 -2.57 -22.86 6.83
N VAL A 33 -3.56 -22.68 7.68
CA VAL A 33 -4.91 -22.23 7.28
C VAL A 33 -4.90 -20.88 6.58
N LYS A 34 -4.15 -19.90 7.08
CA LYS A 34 -4.09 -18.57 6.44
C LYS A 34 -3.55 -18.59 5.01
N ARG A 35 -2.70 -19.59 4.67
CA ARG A 35 -2.25 -19.81 3.29
C ARG A 35 -3.34 -20.45 2.44
N VAL A 36 -4.06 -21.42 3.03
CA VAL A 36 -5.14 -22.13 2.35
C VAL A 36 -6.29 -21.21 2.01
N ILE A 37 -6.72 -20.34 2.91
CA ILE A 37 -7.85 -19.43 2.67
C ILE A 37 -7.49 -18.21 1.81
N ASN A 38 -6.20 -17.89 1.63
CA ASN A 38 -5.79 -16.74 0.85
C ASN A 38 -5.93 -17.01 -0.67
N PRO A 39 -6.78 -16.25 -1.40
CA PRO A 39 -7.12 -16.57 -2.80
C PRO A 39 -5.96 -16.46 -3.78
N LEU A 40 -4.93 -15.64 -3.47
CA LEU A 40 -3.79 -15.34 -4.36
C LEU A 40 -2.45 -15.81 -3.78
N GLU A 41 -2.43 -16.79 -2.87
CA GLU A 41 -1.19 -17.26 -2.27
C GLU A 41 -0.18 -17.80 -3.32
N PHE A 42 -0.65 -18.45 -4.38
CA PHE A 42 0.19 -19.00 -5.46
C PHE A 42 0.82 -17.96 -6.40
N ALA A 43 0.54 -16.68 -6.20
CA ALA A 43 1.20 -15.63 -7.00
C ALA A 43 2.72 -15.54 -6.71
N SER A 44 3.19 -16.08 -5.59
CA SER A 44 4.56 -15.88 -5.08
C SER A 44 5.25 -17.14 -4.53
N CYS A 45 4.84 -18.34 -4.88
CA CYS A 45 5.54 -19.58 -4.49
C CYS A 45 6.55 -20.03 -5.54
N ASP A 46 7.43 -20.98 -5.18
CA ASP A 46 8.55 -21.44 -6.02
C ASP A 46 8.11 -21.97 -7.40
N ILE A 47 6.92 -22.56 -7.48
CA ILE A 47 6.26 -22.95 -8.73
C ILE A 47 5.06 -22.03 -8.93
N ALA A 48 5.33 -20.78 -9.22
CA ALA A 48 4.29 -19.76 -9.33
C ALA A 48 3.55 -19.81 -10.67
N VAL A 49 2.25 -19.52 -10.65
CA VAL A 49 1.44 -19.28 -11.86
C VAL A 49 1.95 -18.05 -12.61
N ALA A 50 2.39 -17.03 -11.89
CA ALA A 50 3.00 -15.83 -12.48
C ALA A 50 4.43 -16.14 -12.95
N LYS A 51 4.71 -15.92 -14.25
CA LYS A 51 6.05 -16.05 -14.82
C LYS A 51 6.89 -14.82 -14.51
N VAL A 52 7.16 -14.60 -13.23
CA VAL A 52 8.02 -13.55 -12.71
C VAL A 52 8.69 -14.06 -11.44
N GLN A 53 9.93 -13.66 -11.22
CA GLN A 53 10.64 -13.94 -9.97
C GLN A 53 10.62 -12.68 -9.11
N PRO A 54 9.62 -12.51 -8.24
CA PRO A 54 9.55 -11.36 -7.38
C PRO A 54 10.60 -11.46 -6.26
N ILE A 55 11.21 -10.35 -5.90
CA ILE A 55 12.09 -10.26 -4.75
C ILE A 55 11.33 -10.55 -3.47
N SER A 56 10.09 -10.06 -3.41
CA SER A 56 9.15 -10.29 -2.32
C SER A 56 7.71 -10.21 -2.82
N ARG A 57 6.75 -10.63 -1.99
CA ARG A 57 5.30 -10.46 -2.26
C ARG A 57 4.88 -8.99 -2.43
N ALA A 58 5.68 -8.05 -1.91
CA ALA A 58 5.44 -6.62 -2.08
C ALA A 58 5.41 -6.22 -3.56
N PHE A 59 6.14 -6.92 -4.45
CA PHE A 59 6.08 -6.74 -5.89
C PHE A 59 4.63 -6.75 -6.42
N PHE A 60 3.87 -7.78 -6.08
CA PHE A 60 2.49 -7.91 -6.57
C PHE A 60 1.56 -6.84 -6.01
N LYS A 61 1.75 -6.46 -4.74
CA LYS A 61 1.00 -5.36 -4.14
C LYS A 61 1.25 -4.05 -4.89
N MET A 62 2.51 -3.73 -5.18
CA MET A 62 2.85 -2.49 -5.90
C MET A 62 2.30 -2.47 -7.32
N ILE A 63 2.25 -3.62 -8.03
CA ILE A 63 1.56 -3.74 -9.33
C ILE A 63 0.09 -3.27 -9.21
N GLU A 64 -0.64 -3.73 -8.19
CA GLU A 64 -2.03 -3.34 -7.98
C GLU A 64 -2.18 -1.86 -7.57
N LEU A 65 -1.30 -1.38 -6.68
CA LEU A 65 -1.34 -0.02 -6.17
C LEU A 65 -1.02 1.00 -7.26
N SER A 66 -0.06 0.68 -8.14
CA SER A 66 0.34 1.57 -9.23
C SER A 66 -0.76 1.78 -10.28
N GLU A 67 -1.66 0.81 -10.47
CA GLU A 67 -2.83 1.00 -11.35
C GLU A 67 -3.71 2.18 -10.88
N LYS A 68 -3.75 2.44 -9.57
CA LYS A 68 -4.51 3.54 -8.98
C LYS A 68 -3.85 4.91 -9.15
N LEU A 69 -2.57 4.94 -9.55
CA LEU A 69 -1.85 6.17 -9.87
C LEU A 69 -2.13 6.68 -11.29
N ASN A 70 -2.76 5.87 -12.14
CA ASN A 70 -3.00 6.24 -13.54
C ASN A 70 -3.76 7.59 -13.70
N PRO A 71 -3.41 8.41 -14.71
CA PRO A 71 -2.36 8.16 -15.71
C PRO A 71 -0.95 8.33 -15.11
N LEU A 72 -0.03 7.43 -15.50
CA LEU A 72 1.37 7.56 -15.12
C LEU A 72 2.08 8.59 -16.01
N PRO A 73 3.14 9.27 -15.51
CA PRO A 73 3.94 10.20 -16.31
C PRO A 73 4.54 9.51 -17.54
N GLU A 74 4.51 10.20 -18.67
CA GLU A 74 5.12 9.74 -19.93
C GLU A 74 6.61 10.10 -20.03
N THR A 75 7.14 10.80 -19.06
CA THR A 75 8.56 11.19 -18.93
C THR A 75 9.20 10.52 -17.73
N PRO A 76 10.54 10.41 -17.67
CA PRO A 76 11.23 9.96 -16.47
C PRO A 76 10.91 10.83 -15.26
N VAL A 77 10.77 10.17 -14.10
CA VAL A 77 10.47 10.82 -12.82
C VAL A 77 11.46 10.40 -11.73
N ARG A 78 11.49 11.14 -10.64
CA ARG A 78 12.16 10.71 -9.42
C ARG A 78 11.18 9.98 -8.51
N THR A 79 11.66 8.89 -7.90
CA THR A 79 10.92 8.12 -6.93
C THR A 79 11.74 7.92 -5.66
N LEU A 80 11.06 7.93 -4.51
CA LEU A 80 11.67 7.66 -3.21
C LEU A 80 10.89 6.55 -2.51
N HIS A 81 11.57 5.46 -2.18
CA HIS A 81 10.99 4.29 -1.55
C HIS A 81 11.53 4.14 -0.12
N LEU A 82 10.66 4.32 0.87
CA LEU A 82 10.99 4.34 2.30
C LEU A 82 10.70 2.97 2.93
N ALA A 83 11.63 2.47 3.75
CA ALA A 83 11.58 1.16 4.38
C ALA A 83 11.36 0.01 3.38
N GLU A 84 12.10 0.06 2.28
CA GLU A 84 11.81 -0.69 1.05
C GLU A 84 12.38 -2.11 1.03
N ALA A 85 13.37 -2.47 1.89
CA ALA A 85 13.94 -3.80 1.84
C ALA A 85 12.87 -4.91 1.91
N PRO A 86 13.01 -5.96 1.10
CA PRO A 86 14.11 -6.30 0.19
C PRO A 86 14.00 -5.72 -1.23
N GLY A 87 13.05 -4.80 -1.53
CA GLY A 87 12.97 -4.08 -2.79
C GLY A 87 11.85 -4.49 -3.74
N GLY A 88 10.77 -5.01 -3.22
CA GLY A 88 9.63 -5.48 -4.01
C GLY A 88 8.89 -4.35 -4.74
N PHE A 89 8.73 -3.18 -4.12
CA PHE A 89 8.07 -2.03 -4.74
C PHE A 89 8.91 -1.44 -5.85
N VAL A 90 10.21 -1.31 -5.64
CA VAL A 90 11.12 -0.83 -6.68
C VAL A 90 11.16 -1.76 -7.86
N GLN A 91 11.24 -3.08 -7.65
CA GLN A 91 11.19 -4.06 -8.72
C GLN A 91 9.90 -3.93 -9.54
N ALA A 92 8.75 -3.77 -8.88
CA ALA A 92 7.46 -3.59 -9.53
C ALA A 92 7.39 -2.27 -10.30
N TRP A 93 7.89 -1.17 -9.73
CA TRP A 93 7.94 0.11 -10.41
C TRP A 93 8.76 0.03 -11.70
N ASN A 94 9.96 -0.52 -11.64
CA ASN A 94 10.79 -0.76 -12.82
C ASN A 94 10.11 -1.65 -13.85
N TRP A 95 9.40 -2.70 -13.41
CA TRP A 95 8.61 -3.57 -14.28
C TRP A 95 7.56 -2.81 -15.07
N ILE A 96 6.85 -1.89 -14.41
CA ILE A 96 5.79 -1.07 -15.01
C ILE A 96 6.37 -0.03 -15.97
N ARG A 97 7.50 0.57 -15.66
CA ARG A 97 8.12 1.65 -16.44
C ARG A 97 8.94 1.16 -17.63
N LYS A 98 9.50 -0.05 -17.54
CA LYS A 98 10.33 -0.65 -18.60
C LYS A 98 9.65 -0.73 -19.97
N PRO A 99 8.38 -1.14 -20.12
CA PRO A 99 7.72 -1.17 -21.42
C PRO A 99 7.52 0.20 -22.07
N LEU A 100 7.59 1.28 -21.28
CA LEU A 100 7.52 2.66 -21.77
C LEU A 100 8.87 3.19 -22.24
N GLY A 101 9.95 2.41 -22.12
CA GLY A 101 11.31 2.83 -22.43
C GLY A 101 11.87 3.90 -21.48
N LEU A 102 11.25 4.08 -20.32
CA LEU A 102 11.61 5.12 -19.35
C LEU A 102 12.55 4.57 -18.28
N THR A 103 13.55 5.36 -17.93
CA THR A 103 14.47 5.12 -16.83
C THR A 103 14.26 6.20 -15.77
N ASP A 104 13.61 5.84 -14.67
CA ASP A 104 13.37 6.75 -13.57
C ASP A 104 14.59 6.84 -12.64
N GLU A 105 14.76 7.99 -11.99
CA GLU A 105 15.73 8.16 -10.92
C GLU A 105 15.11 7.64 -9.61
N THR A 106 15.60 6.50 -9.13
CA THR A 106 15.02 5.82 -7.98
C THR A 106 15.98 5.84 -6.79
N THR A 107 15.47 6.33 -5.67
CA THR A 107 16.13 6.24 -4.36
C THR A 107 15.34 5.28 -3.48
N ALA A 108 16.04 4.36 -2.81
CA ALA A 108 15.42 3.45 -1.85
C ALA A 108 16.22 3.44 -0.54
N ILE A 109 15.50 3.43 0.58
CA ILE A 109 16.08 3.51 1.92
C ILE A 109 15.46 2.42 2.80
N SER A 110 16.31 1.73 3.55
CA SER A 110 15.90 0.74 4.53
C SER A 110 16.98 0.56 5.59
N LEU A 111 16.68 -0.19 6.65
CA LEU A 111 17.67 -0.57 7.65
C LEU A 111 18.86 -1.27 7.00
N GLU A 112 20.07 -0.92 7.41
CA GLU A 112 21.31 -1.48 6.86
C GLU A 112 21.44 -2.99 7.15
N LYS A 113 21.06 -3.40 8.36
CA LYS A 113 21.11 -4.81 8.79
C LYS A 113 19.70 -5.41 8.71
N THR A 114 19.41 -6.06 7.60
CA THR A 114 18.19 -6.83 7.42
C THR A 114 18.56 -8.28 7.10
N THR A 115 17.65 -9.21 7.35
CA THR A 115 17.76 -10.62 6.90
C THR A 115 17.75 -10.74 5.37
N PHE A 116 17.60 -9.61 4.66
CA PHE A 116 17.40 -9.52 3.21
C PHE A 116 18.62 -8.96 2.46
N ASP A 117 19.76 -8.83 3.07
CA ASP A 117 20.97 -8.23 2.48
C ASP A 117 21.34 -8.82 1.10
N ILE A 118 21.20 -10.12 0.92
CA ILE A 118 21.50 -10.80 -0.36
C ILE A 118 20.53 -10.33 -1.44
N THR A 119 19.25 -10.21 -1.12
CA THR A 119 18.20 -9.75 -2.04
C THR A 119 18.43 -8.29 -2.43
N TRP A 120 18.86 -7.50 -1.49
CA TRP A 120 19.21 -6.11 -1.69
C TRP A 120 20.39 -5.97 -2.68
N LYS A 121 21.48 -6.72 -2.51
CA LYS A 121 22.60 -6.73 -3.46
C LYS A 121 22.18 -7.11 -4.88
N ARG A 122 21.30 -8.10 -5.01
CA ARG A 122 20.75 -8.50 -6.32
C ARG A 122 19.99 -7.38 -7.01
N LEU A 123 19.25 -6.57 -6.27
CA LEU A 123 18.60 -5.37 -6.78
C LEU A 123 19.61 -4.33 -7.27
N LEU A 124 20.68 -4.11 -6.52
CA LEU A 124 21.74 -3.17 -6.88
C LEU A 124 22.38 -3.49 -8.23
N GLU A 125 22.54 -4.78 -8.55
CA GLU A 125 23.06 -5.22 -9.84
C GLU A 125 22.13 -4.93 -11.03
N VAL A 126 20.81 -4.88 -10.77
CA VAL A 126 19.77 -4.72 -11.82
C VAL A 126 19.33 -3.28 -12.00
N SER A 127 19.50 -2.43 -11.00
CA SER A 127 18.98 -1.06 -10.98
C SER A 127 20.04 -0.12 -10.40
N ARG A 128 20.13 1.09 -10.94
CA ARG A 128 21.00 2.14 -10.36
C ARG A 128 20.36 2.65 -9.08
N PHE A 129 20.53 1.91 -7.96
CA PHE A 129 20.07 2.34 -6.65
C PHE A 129 21.13 3.14 -5.93
N TRP A 130 20.70 4.23 -5.34
CA TRP A 130 21.47 4.92 -4.32
C TRP A 130 21.11 4.29 -2.97
N PHE A 131 21.89 3.26 -2.56
CA PHE A 131 21.90 2.85 -1.16
C PHE A 131 22.65 3.90 -0.40
N SER A 132 22.12 4.14 0.81
CA SER A 132 22.77 4.94 1.83
C SER A 132 24.05 5.59 1.33
N ARG A 133 23.98 6.84 0.94
CA ARG A 133 25.24 7.60 0.84
C ARG A 133 26.01 7.34 2.11
N PRO A 134 27.35 7.38 2.11
CA PRO A 134 28.19 7.11 3.30
C PRO A 134 27.78 7.89 4.55
N THR A 135 26.94 8.92 4.40
CA THR A 135 26.41 9.78 5.45
C THR A 135 25.19 9.19 6.20
N LEU A 136 24.47 8.19 5.64
CA LEU A 136 23.35 7.53 6.33
C LEU A 136 23.87 6.27 7.04
N GLN A 137 24.17 6.38 8.33
CA GLN A 137 24.83 5.30 9.08
C GLN A 137 23.94 4.07 9.28
N THR A 138 22.61 4.19 9.30
CA THR A 138 21.73 3.08 9.68
C THR A 138 20.52 2.85 8.74
N GLY A 139 20.10 3.83 7.96
CA GLY A 139 18.85 3.78 7.19
C GLY A 139 17.58 3.67 8.06
N ASP A 140 17.71 3.84 9.38
CA ASP A 140 16.60 3.80 10.32
C ASP A 140 15.79 5.11 10.27
N LEU A 141 14.61 5.06 9.71
CA LEU A 141 13.72 6.23 9.56
C LEU A 141 13.23 6.79 10.91
N MET A 142 13.33 6.00 11.99
CA MET A 142 12.99 6.44 13.34
C MET A 142 14.05 7.38 13.93
N LYS A 143 15.27 7.36 13.38
CA LYS A 143 16.37 8.24 13.83
C LYS A 143 16.24 9.63 13.21
N LYS A 144 16.31 10.66 14.06
CA LYS A 144 16.25 12.06 13.63
C LYS A 144 17.33 12.36 12.57
N GLU A 145 18.54 11.90 12.79
CA GLU A 145 19.66 12.08 11.87
C GLU A 145 19.34 11.55 10.46
N THR A 146 18.71 10.38 10.37
CA THR A 146 18.30 9.78 9.08
C THR A 146 17.24 10.63 8.41
N ARG A 147 16.22 11.08 9.13
CA ARG A 147 15.14 11.92 8.58
C ARG A 147 15.69 13.25 8.08
N ASP A 148 16.49 13.92 8.90
CA ASP A 148 17.10 15.22 8.55
C ASP A 148 17.97 15.09 7.29
N THR A 149 18.85 14.07 7.24
CA THR A 149 19.74 13.85 6.09
C THR A 149 18.95 13.69 4.79
N ILE A 150 17.87 12.90 4.80
CA ILE A 150 17.02 12.69 3.60
C ILE A 150 16.34 14.01 3.20
N ILE A 151 15.72 14.70 4.15
CA ILE A 151 14.98 15.94 3.90
C ILE A 151 15.92 17.05 3.42
N GLU A 152 17.08 17.20 4.05
CA GLU A 152 18.08 18.19 3.67
C GLU A 152 18.63 17.95 2.27
N GLU A 153 18.89 16.70 1.89
CA GLU A 153 19.35 16.35 0.56
C GLU A 153 18.34 16.82 -0.51
N TYR A 154 17.06 16.46 -0.35
CA TYR A 154 16.00 16.86 -1.26
C TYR A 154 15.76 18.38 -1.27
N THR A 155 15.99 19.06 -0.14
CA THR A 155 15.85 20.51 -0.03
C THR A 155 17.04 21.25 -0.65
N ARG A 156 18.27 20.82 -0.34
CA ARG A 156 19.51 21.43 -0.80
C ARG A 156 19.64 21.37 -2.34
N GLU A 157 19.34 20.22 -2.92
CA GLU A 157 19.41 20.00 -4.36
C GLU A 157 18.17 20.57 -5.07
N LYS A 158 17.19 21.08 -4.36
CA LYS A 158 15.88 21.54 -4.88
C LYS A 158 15.21 20.49 -5.75
N ILE A 159 15.47 19.23 -5.45
CA ILE A 159 14.87 18.09 -6.13
C ILE A 159 13.66 17.61 -5.34
N LYS A 160 12.67 17.11 -6.04
CA LYS A 160 11.48 16.51 -5.43
C LYS A 160 11.14 15.21 -6.14
N ALA A 161 10.54 14.28 -5.42
CA ALA A 161 10.07 13.02 -5.97
C ALA A 161 8.63 13.17 -6.48
N TRP A 162 8.34 12.60 -7.63
CA TRP A 162 6.96 12.50 -8.13
C TRP A 162 6.20 11.38 -7.42
N LEU A 163 6.87 10.27 -7.08
CA LEU A 163 6.29 9.17 -6.33
C LEU A 163 7.11 8.90 -5.07
N ILE A 164 6.41 8.84 -3.94
CA ILE A 164 7.00 8.35 -2.69
C ILE A 164 6.20 7.16 -2.19
N THR A 165 6.89 6.08 -1.80
CA THR A 165 6.26 4.91 -1.20
C THR A 165 6.82 4.65 0.19
N GLY A 166 5.95 4.19 1.09
CA GLY A 166 6.33 3.74 2.42
C GLY A 166 5.67 2.38 2.70
N ASP A 167 6.45 1.28 2.60
CA ASP A 167 6.00 -0.08 2.92
C ASP A 167 6.59 -0.59 4.24
N GLY A 168 6.96 0.34 5.15
CA GLY A 168 7.53 0.02 6.44
C GLY A 168 6.60 -0.77 7.35
N GLY A 169 7.16 -1.66 8.14
CA GLY A 169 6.46 -2.44 9.16
C GLY A 169 7.43 -3.24 9.99
N PHE A 170 6.97 -3.66 11.15
CA PHE A 170 7.70 -4.54 12.06
C PHE A 170 7.13 -5.96 12.00
N ASP A 171 7.84 -6.92 12.57
CA ASP A 171 7.28 -8.21 12.89
C ASP A 171 6.39 -8.06 14.13
N PHE A 172 5.09 -8.29 13.92
CA PHE A 172 4.07 -8.22 14.98
C PHE A 172 3.60 -9.62 15.41
N SER A 173 4.35 -10.68 15.08
CA SER A 173 3.95 -12.07 15.37
C SER A 173 3.69 -12.32 16.86
N GLU A 174 4.37 -11.58 17.73
CA GLU A 174 4.19 -11.68 19.20
C GLU A 174 3.12 -10.73 19.75
N ASP A 175 2.68 -9.71 18.99
CA ASP A 175 1.74 -8.70 19.50
C ASP A 175 0.90 -8.06 18.38
N TYR A 176 0.04 -8.84 17.77
CA TYR A 176 -0.90 -8.35 16.76
C TYR A 176 -1.94 -7.37 17.28
N GLN A 177 -2.17 -7.32 18.59
CA GLN A 177 -3.21 -6.48 19.19
C GLN A 177 -2.81 -5.00 19.15
N ASN A 178 -1.52 -4.72 19.35
CA ASN A 178 -0.96 -3.38 19.39
C ASN A 178 -0.31 -2.95 18.05
N GLN A 179 -0.57 -3.68 16.96
CA GLN A 179 0.05 -3.44 15.65
C GLN A 179 -0.11 -2.00 15.19
N GLU A 180 -1.30 -1.41 15.31
CA GLU A 180 -1.59 -0.04 14.89
C GLU A 180 -0.76 0.97 15.66
N THR A 181 -0.76 0.87 16.99
CA THR A 181 -0.05 1.81 17.90
C THR A 181 1.47 1.68 17.76
N LYS A 182 1.98 0.45 17.70
CA LYS A 182 3.42 0.20 17.53
C LYS A 182 3.96 0.62 16.16
N ALA A 183 3.14 0.54 15.12
CA ALA A 183 3.52 0.97 13.77
C ALA A 183 3.43 2.49 13.58
N LEU A 184 2.65 3.19 14.41
CA LEU A 184 2.35 4.61 14.25
C LEU A 184 3.60 5.50 14.13
N PRO A 185 4.64 5.39 14.98
CA PRO A 185 5.82 6.24 14.86
C PRO A 185 6.55 6.08 13.52
N LEU A 186 6.66 4.83 13.01
CA LEU A 186 7.25 4.58 11.69
C LEU A 186 6.38 5.13 10.55
N ILE A 187 5.06 5.03 10.66
CA ILE A 187 4.12 5.61 9.70
C ILE A 187 4.27 7.15 9.68
N LEU A 188 4.38 7.78 10.85
CA LEU A 188 4.61 9.23 10.98
C LEU A 188 5.96 9.64 10.37
N SER A 189 7.03 8.88 10.59
CA SER A 189 8.33 9.12 9.97
C SER A 189 8.28 9.07 8.45
N GLN A 190 7.64 8.04 7.90
CA GLN A 190 7.47 7.90 6.46
C GLN A 190 6.59 9.03 5.88
N MET A 191 5.52 9.41 6.58
CA MET A 191 4.67 10.53 6.21
C MET A 191 5.44 11.86 6.21
N LEU A 192 6.20 12.14 7.27
CA LEU A 192 7.00 13.36 7.42
C LEU A 192 8.00 13.51 6.27
N ILE A 193 8.85 12.48 6.06
CA ILE A 193 9.83 12.47 4.97
C ILE A 193 9.11 12.60 3.62
N GLY A 194 8.03 11.82 3.44
CA GLY A 194 7.27 11.82 2.21
C GLY A 194 6.74 13.21 1.85
N LEU A 195 6.01 13.85 2.75
CA LEU A 195 5.42 15.17 2.48
C LEU A 195 6.47 16.28 2.34
N ARG A 196 7.65 16.15 2.98
CA ARG A 196 8.78 17.08 2.80
C ARG A 196 9.49 16.92 1.46
N CYS A 197 9.57 15.69 0.94
CA CYS A 197 10.33 15.36 -0.27
C CYS A 197 9.46 15.27 -1.55
N LEU A 198 8.12 15.24 -1.42
CA LEU A 198 7.20 15.11 -2.54
C LEU A 198 7.08 16.38 -3.36
N ASP A 199 7.04 16.24 -4.68
CA ASP A 199 6.76 17.35 -5.58
C ASP A 199 5.27 17.72 -5.59
N LYS A 200 4.97 18.98 -5.89
CA LYS A 200 3.58 19.41 -6.13
C LYS A 200 3.02 18.65 -7.34
N GLY A 201 1.81 18.13 -7.22
CA GLY A 201 1.22 17.23 -8.21
C GLY A 201 1.69 15.77 -8.10
N GLY A 202 2.63 15.48 -7.20
CA GLY A 202 3.14 14.13 -6.97
C GLY A 202 2.18 13.21 -6.23
N CYS A 203 2.60 11.94 -6.09
CA CYS A 203 1.80 10.87 -5.54
C CYS A 203 2.51 10.21 -4.34
N MET A 204 1.74 9.78 -3.35
CA MET A 204 2.25 9.02 -2.21
C MET A 204 1.46 7.72 -1.99
N ILE A 205 2.18 6.63 -1.75
CA ILE A 205 1.63 5.34 -1.31
C ILE A 205 2.21 5.04 0.07
N LEU A 206 1.35 4.88 1.08
CA LEU A 206 1.79 4.65 2.45
C LEU A 206 1.03 3.48 3.07
N LYS A 207 1.77 2.49 3.57
CA LYS A 207 1.18 1.38 4.32
C LYS A 207 0.66 1.84 5.65
N ILE A 208 -0.55 1.40 5.97
CA ILE A 208 -1.21 1.53 7.27
C ILE A 208 -1.78 0.18 7.69
N PHE A 209 -2.14 0.07 8.94
CA PHE A 209 -2.74 -1.14 9.50
C PHE A 209 -4.21 -0.90 9.85
N ASP A 210 -4.61 -1.23 11.06
CA ASP A 210 -5.94 -0.91 11.56
C ASP A 210 -6.12 0.61 11.69
N CYS A 211 -7.37 1.07 11.80
CA CYS A 211 -7.72 2.49 11.89
C CYS A 211 -8.72 2.69 13.03
N PHE A 212 -8.37 2.22 14.22
CA PHE A 212 -9.17 2.33 15.42
C PHE A 212 -8.81 3.55 16.28
N THR A 213 -7.58 4.02 16.16
CA THR A 213 -7.04 5.09 17.02
C THR A 213 -7.16 6.47 16.39
N LEU A 214 -7.36 7.48 17.24
CA LEU A 214 -7.47 8.87 16.80
C LEU A 214 -6.26 9.34 15.99
N PRO A 215 -5.00 9.07 16.36
CA PRO A 215 -3.85 9.49 15.56
C PRO A 215 -3.85 8.95 14.13
N THR A 216 -4.23 7.69 13.93
CA THR A 216 -4.34 7.11 12.57
C THR A 216 -5.41 7.83 11.75
N ILE A 217 -6.56 8.14 12.37
CA ILE A 217 -7.64 8.89 11.71
C ILE A 217 -7.18 10.30 11.34
N GLN A 218 -6.41 10.94 12.21
CA GLN A 218 -5.84 12.26 11.97
C GLN A 218 -4.84 12.26 10.81
N ILE A 219 -4.03 11.20 10.65
CA ILE A 219 -3.20 11.01 9.45
C ILE A 219 -4.07 10.98 8.19
N LEU A 220 -5.14 10.17 8.19
CA LEU A 220 -6.03 10.04 7.03
C LEU A 220 -6.70 11.38 6.69
N TRP A 221 -7.10 12.14 7.70
CA TRP A 221 -7.65 13.48 7.50
C TRP A 221 -6.63 14.44 6.88
N VAL A 222 -5.37 14.44 7.35
CA VAL A 222 -4.30 15.26 6.74
C VAL A 222 -4.12 14.90 5.26
N PHE A 223 -4.03 13.61 4.92
CA PHE A 223 -3.94 13.19 3.52
C PHE A 223 -5.12 13.69 2.68
N CYS A 224 -6.34 13.61 3.22
CA CYS A 224 -7.53 14.15 2.57
C CYS A 224 -7.44 15.65 2.28
N LYS A 225 -6.77 16.42 3.14
CA LYS A 225 -6.64 17.89 3.00
C LYS A 225 -5.52 18.31 2.05
N VAL A 226 -4.39 17.61 2.09
CA VAL A 226 -3.18 18.03 1.37
C VAL A 226 -3.02 17.41 -0.03
N PHE A 227 -3.86 16.45 -0.41
CA PHE A 227 -3.92 15.88 -1.75
C PHE A 227 -5.23 16.21 -2.47
N GLY A 228 -5.20 16.18 -3.80
CA GLY A 228 -6.40 16.35 -4.63
C GLY A 228 -7.26 15.08 -4.67
N GLU A 229 -6.64 13.92 -4.61
CA GLU A 229 -7.31 12.62 -4.55
C GLU A 229 -6.67 11.73 -3.47
N PHE A 230 -7.52 11.05 -2.70
CA PHE A 230 -7.12 10.19 -1.60
C PHE A 230 -7.99 8.94 -1.55
N ARG A 231 -7.36 7.78 -1.35
CA ARG A 231 -8.03 6.47 -1.24
C ARG A 231 -7.33 5.59 -0.22
N ILE A 232 -8.11 4.73 0.45
CA ILE A 232 -7.58 3.58 1.21
C ILE A 232 -7.87 2.33 0.39
N VAL A 233 -6.84 1.51 0.17
CA VAL A 233 -6.90 0.30 -0.65
C VAL A 233 -6.29 -0.88 0.11
N LYS A 234 -6.94 -2.03 0.06
CA LYS A 234 -6.33 -3.30 0.42
C LYS A 234 -6.07 -4.07 -0.88
N PRO A 235 -4.79 -4.28 -1.27
CA PRO A 235 -4.49 -5.08 -2.46
C PRO A 235 -5.02 -6.51 -2.34
N ASP A 236 -5.50 -7.08 -3.44
CA ASP A 236 -5.98 -8.46 -3.47
C ASP A 236 -4.86 -9.46 -3.15
N THR A 237 -3.60 -9.10 -3.48
CA THR A 237 -2.40 -9.88 -3.15
C THR A 237 -1.91 -9.73 -1.70
N SER A 238 -2.48 -8.79 -0.94
CA SER A 238 -2.32 -8.76 0.52
C SER A 238 -3.18 -9.85 1.16
N ARG A 239 -2.63 -10.58 2.16
CA ARG A 239 -3.40 -11.65 2.81
C ARG A 239 -4.68 -11.10 3.41
N VAL A 240 -5.79 -11.80 3.12
CA VAL A 240 -7.16 -11.35 3.48
C VAL A 240 -7.38 -11.19 4.97
N CYS A 241 -6.65 -11.96 5.81
CA CYS A 241 -6.79 -11.94 7.27
C CYS A 241 -5.98 -10.86 7.97
N ASN A 242 -5.01 -10.22 7.29
CA ASN A 242 -4.19 -9.20 7.94
C ASN A 242 -4.81 -7.80 7.89
N ALA A 243 -4.35 -6.92 8.79
CA ALA A 243 -4.83 -5.54 8.90
C ALA A 243 -4.26 -4.61 7.82
N GLU A 244 -3.23 -5.02 7.10
CA GLU A 244 -2.49 -4.21 6.13
C GLU A 244 -3.39 -3.59 5.07
N LYS A 245 -3.28 -2.29 4.90
CA LYS A 245 -3.93 -1.45 3.89
C LYS A 245 -2.94 -0.38 3.41
N TYR A 246 -3.29 0.31 2.33
CA TYR A 246 -2.45 1.38 1.78
C TYR A 246 -3.28 2.63 1.55
N ILE A 247 -2.73 3.76 1.96
CA ILE A 247 -3.13 5.08 1.47
C ILE A 247 -2.56 5.22 0.07
N ILE A 248 -3.39 5.63 -0.89
CA ILE A 248 -2.95 6.12 -2.20
C ILE A 248 -3.46 7.54 -2.32
N ALA A 249 -2.53 8.48 -2.41
CA ALA A 249 -2.81 9.90 -2.50
C ALA A 249 -2.14 10.49 -3.75
N LYS A 250 -2.88 11.31 -4.51
CA LYS A 250 -2.43 11.92 -5.77
C LYS A 250 -2.69 13.40 -5.77
N ASP A 251 -1.96 14.10 -6.60
CA ASP A 251 -2.06 15.55 -6.75
C ASP A 251 -1.78 16.29 -5.44
N PHE A 252 -0.54 16.11 -4.94
CA PHE A 252 -0.07 16.81 -3.75
C PHE A 252 -0.11 18.32 -3.94
N LYS A 253 -0.74 19.04 -3.04
CA LYS A 253 -0.92 20.50 -3.13
C LYS A 253 0.36 21.30 -2.79
N GLY A 254 1.39 20.62 -2.28
CA GLY A 254 2.60 21.25 -1.79
C GLY A 254 2.54 21.55 -0.30
N VAL A 255 3.67 21.95 0.27
CA VAL A 255 3.78 22.32 1.68
C VAL A 255 3.45 23.80 1.83
N ASP A 256 2.30 24.10 2.43
CA ASP A 256 1.94 25.44 2.90
C ASP A 256 2.41 25.66 4.35
N LYS A 257 2.19 26.89 4.88
CA LYS A 257 2.58 27.25 6.25
C LYS A 257 1.93 26.35 7.31
N ASN A 258 0.67 25.96 7.13
CA ASN A 258 -0.05 25.15 8.11
C ASN A 258 0.48 23.72 8.13
N LEU A 259 0.71 23.14 6.94
CA LEU A 259 1.32 21.83 6.81
C LEU A 259 2.75 21.83 7.34
N ASP A 260 3.52 22.90 7.11
CA ASP A 260 4.89 23.03 7.63
C ASP A 260 4.93 23.02 9.17
N ILE A 261 4.05 23.77 9.82
CA ILE A 261 3.90 23.76 11.29
C ILE A 261 3.52 22.36 11.79
N PHE A 262 2.57 21.71 11.12
CA PHE A 262 2.15 20.35 11.47
C PHE A 262 3.31 19.36 11.34
N LEU A 263 4.05 19.37 10.22
CA LEU A 263 5.18 18.46 10.00
C LEU A 263 6.30 18.68 11.02
N THR A 264 6.54 19.92 11.44
CA THR A 264 7.49 20.24 12.51
C THR A 264 7.05 19.66 13.85
N LYS A 265 5.74 19.72 14.17
CA LYS A 265 5.18 19.06 15.35
C LYS A 265 5.35 17.53 15.27
N ILE A 266 5.07 16.92 14.12
CA ILE A 266 5.24 15.48 13.92
C ILE A 266 6.68 15.05 14.15
N ASP A 267 7.67 15.82 13.65
CA ASP A 267 9.08 15.52 13.93
C ASP A 267 9.39 15.55 15.43
N GLY A 268 8.82 16.54 16.16
CA GLY A 268 8.92 16.58 17.62
C GLY A 268 8.35 15.33 18.30
N ILE A 269 7.18 14.86 17.90
CA ILE A 269 6.54 13.65 18.43
C ILE A 269 7.43 12.40 18.18
N ILE A 270 7.98 12.26 16.97
CA ILE A 270 8.86 11.14 16.65
C ILE A 270 10.15 11.19 17.47
N ASN A 271 10.70 12.39 17.70
CA ASN A 271 11.89 12.58 18.52
C ASN A 271 11.65 12.20 19.99
N GLU A 272 10.48 12.47 20.55
CA GLU A 272 10.14 11.99 21.90
C GLU A 272 10.04 10.47 21.94
N TYR A 273 9.41 9.85 20.94
CA TYR A 273 9.37 8.38 20.84
C TYR A 273 10.78 7.76 20.64
N GLU A 274 11.68 8.43 19.91
CA GLU A 274 13.07 7.98 19.74
C GLU A 274 13.83 7.95 21.07
N LYS A 275 13.55 8.90 21.97
CA LYS A 275 14.14 8.97 23.31
C LYS A 275 13.56 7.93 24.27
N ASP A 276 12.24 7.73 24.17
CA ASP A 276 11.50 6.83 25.04
C ASP A 276 10.44 6.07 24.21
N ALA A 277 10.72 4.80 23.90
CA ALA A 277 9.81 3.94 23.15
C ALA A 277 8.50 3.63 23.89
N SER A 278 8.37 3.96 25.17
CA SER A 278 7.10 3.88 25.92
C SER A 278 6.21 5.12 25.74
N PHE A 279 6.71 6.17 25.06
CA PHE A 279 5.96 7.38 24.79
C PHE A 279 4.69 7.07 23.98
N HIS A 280 3.55 7.37 24.57
CA HIS A 280 2.23 7.09 23.95
C HIS A 280 1.73 8.28 23.16
N ILE A 281 1.39 8.04 21.89
CA ILE A 281 0.87 9.07 20.98
C ILE A 281 -0.67 9.02 21.00
N GLU A 282 -1.30 9.87 21.81
CA GLU A 282 -2.76 9.91 21.94
C GLU A 282 -3.43 10.72 20.83
N THR A 283 -2.78 11.80 20.40
CA THR A 283 -3.29 12.71 19.38
C THR A 283 -2.16 13.42 18.64
N LEU A 284 -2.40 13.79 17.38
CA LEU A 284 -1.49 14.62 16.58
C LEU A 284 -1.89 16.11 16.60
N PHE A 285 -3.08 16.43 17.16
CA PHE A 285 -3.61 17.79 17.22
C PHE A 285 -4.12 18.10 18.64
N ASP A 286 -3.55 19.12 19.29
CA ASP A 286 -3.93 19.50 20.64
C ASP A 286 -5.26 20.27 20.68
N THR A 287 -5.57 20.97 19.59
CA THR A 287 -6.76 21.83 19.47
C THR A 287 -7.33 21.74 18.04
N GLY A 288 -8.50 22.32 17.86
CA GLY A 288 -9.15 22.42 16.57
C GLY A 288 -10.13 21.28 16.28
N PRO A 289 -10.78 21.29 15.11
CA PRO A 289 -11.90 20.40 14.79
C PRO A 289 -11.49 18.93 14.61
N ILE A 290 -10.20 18.63 14.55
CA ILE A 290 -9.67 17.27 14.39
C ILE A 290 -9.02 16.74 15.67
N SER A 291 -8.99 17.52 16.75
CA SER A 291 -8.35 17.13 18.01
C SER A 291 -9.09 16.01 18.76
N LYS A 292 -10.40 15.84 18.49
CA LYS A 292 -11.23 14.77 19.07
C LYS A 292 -12.11 14.16 17.98
N TRP A 293 -12.45 12.89 18.14
CA TRP A 293 -13.35 12.20 17.20
C TRP A 293 -14.69 12.92 17.02
N ASP A 294 -15.29 13.39 18.10
CA ASP A 294 -16.62 14.03 18.07
C ASP A 294 -16.63 15.37 17.36
N THR A 295 -15.49 16.03 17.27
CA THR A 295 -15.36 17.35 16.63
C THR A 295 -14.97 17.30 15.16
N ILE A 296 -14.67 16.10 14.63
CA ILE A 296 -14.32 15.92 13.21
C ILE A 296 -15.56 16.17 12.34
N ASP A 297 -15.32 16.78 11.18
CA ASP A 297 -16.32 17.03 10.14
C ASP A 297 -17.15 15.77 9.82
N GLU A 298 -18.49 15.90 9.86
CA GLU A 298 -19.43 14.78 9.67
C GLU A 298 -19.32 14.10 8.31
N HIS A 299 -18.99 14.86 7.26
CA HIS A 299 -18.85 14.27 5.93
C HIS A 299 -17.63 13.34 5.87
N PHE A 300 -16.49 13.77 6.46
CA PHE A 300 -15.32 12.92 6.59
C PHE A 300 -15.64 11.70 7.47
N LYS A 301 -16.25 11.89 8.65
CA LYS A 301 -16.61 10.80 9.56
C LYS A 301 -17.46 9.74 8.87
N THR A 302 -18.58 10.14 8.27
CA THR A 302 -19.50 9.23 7.58
C THR A 302 -18.79 8.42 6.49
N SER A 303 -18.00 9.08 5.66
CA SER A 303 -17.27 8.44 4.57
C SER A 303 -16.20 7.49 5.10
N PHE A 304 -15.49 7.89 6.16
CA PHE A 304 -14.48 7.10 6.85
C PHE A 304 -15.12 5.86 7.50
N GLU A 305 -16.18 6.02 8.27
CA GLU A 305 -16.87 4.93 8.94
C GLU A 305 -17.35 3.84 7.97
N ILE A 306 -18.04 4.24 6.89
CA ILE A 306 -18.52 3.29 5.88
C ILE A 306 -17.36 2.47 5.32
N SER A 307 -16.25 3.12 5.01
CA SER A 307 -15.11 2.47 4.38
C SER A 307 -14.33 1.59 5.33
N ILE A 308 -14.04 2.07 6.52
CA ILE A 308 -13.23 1.33 7.50
C ILE A 308 -14.03 0.15 8.07
N LYS A 309 -15.30 0.31 8.42
CA LYS A 309 -16.16 -0.80 8.87
C LYS A 309 -16.24 -1.91 7.82
N ARG A 310 -16.28 -1.58 6.53
CA ARG A 310 -16.26 -2.58 5.46
C ARG A 310 -14.95 -3.38 5.47
N PHE A 311 -13.79 -2.73 5.62
CA PHE A 311 -12.50 -3.44 5.72
C PHE A 311 -12.44 -4.33 6.95
N ILE A 312 -12.86 -3.83 8.12
CA ILE A 312 -12.86 -4.57 9.37
C ILE A 312 -13.78 -5.80 9.28
N ASN A 313 -15.01 -5.62 8.81
CA ASN A 313 -15.98 -6.72 8.69
C ASN A 313 -15.49 -7.77 7.67
N THR A 314 -14.87 -7.35 6.57
CA THR A 314 -14.25 -8.27 5.63
C THR A 314 -13.14 -9.09 6.29
N GLN A 315 -12.27 -8.45 7.06
CA GLN A 315 -11.20 -9.12 7.81
C GLN A 315 -11.76 -10.09 8.86
N ILE A 316 -12.74 -9.67 9.65
CA ILE A 316 -13.44 -10.50 10.65
C ILE A 316 -14.01 -11.77 9.99
N ASN A 317 -14.73 -11.61 8.86
CA ASN A 317 -15.32 -12.73 8.13
C ASN A 317 -14.25 -13.73 7.64
N TRP A 318 -13.12 -13.24 7.14
CA TRP A 318 -12.04 -14.13 6.69
C TRP A 318 -11.32 -14.82 7.85
N ILE A 319 -11.11 -14.12 8.96
CA ILE A 319 -10.53 -14.72 10.17
C ILE A 319 -11.48 -15.79 10.73
N GLN A 320 -12.78 -15.52 10.83
CA GLN A 320 -13.77 -16.49 11.29
C GLN A 320 -13.77 -17.74 10.40
N LYS A 321 -13.79 -17.56 9.09
CA LYS A 321 -13.68 -18.67 8.13
C LYS A 321 -12.41 -19.50 8.33
N GLY A 322 -11.29 -18.86 8.64
CA GLY A 322 -10.04 -19.55 8.97
C GLY A 322 -10.15 -20.34 10.29
N ILE A 323 -10.75 -19.76 11.32
CA ILE A 323 -10.98 -20.42 12.60
C ILE A 323 -11.90 -21.64 12.43
N ASP A 324 -12.97 -21.50 11.65
CA ASP A 324 -13.88 -22.62 11.36
C ASP A 324 -13.14 -23.77 10.65
N MET A 325 -12.23 -23.43 9.73
CA MET A 325 -11.36 -24.39 9.06
C MET A 325 -10.34 -25.03 10.01
N MET A 326 -9.76 -24.25 10.95
CA MET A 326 -8.88 -24.79 12.00
C MET A 326 -9.59 -25.82 12.89
N ASN A 327 -10.86 -25.59 13.17
CA ASN A 327 -11.68 -26.45 14.02
C ASN A 327 -12.27 -27.65 13.26
N SER A 328 -12.11 -27.72 11.94
CA SER A 328 -12.52 -28.87 11.14
C SER A 328 -11.42 -29.93 11.10
N ASP A 329 -11.83 -31.22 10.93
CA ASP A 329 -10.90 -32.34 10.84
C ASP A 329 -10.10 -32.36 9.52
N LYS A 330 -10.50 -31.53 8.55
CA LYS A 330 -9.87 -31.52 7.22
C LYS A 330 -9.64 -30.07 6.75
N ILE A 331 -8.38 -29.72 6.54
CA ILE A 331 -8.00 -28.51 5.81
C ILE A 331 -8.05 -28.85 4.32
N ILE A 332 -9.09 -28.40 3.62
CA ILE A 332 -9.28 -28.69 2.20
C ILE A 332 -8.85 -27.47 1.38
N GLU A 333 -7.73 -27.62 0.67
CA GLU A 333 -7.28 -26.62 -0.29
C GLU A 333 -7.92 -26.86 -1.66
N ASN A 334 -8.59 -25.84 -2.21
CA ASN A 334 -9.07 -25.90 -3.59
C ASN A 334 -8.07 -25.25 -4.55
N THR A 335 -7.03 -25.98 -4.88
CA THR A 335 -5.95 -25.54 -5.77
C THR A 335 -6.45 -25.05 -7.12
N LYS A 336 -7.50 -25.69 -7.70
CA LYS A 336 -8.06 -25.27 -9.00
C LYS A 336 -8.66 -23.86 -8.94
N ILE A 337 -9.44 -23.55 -7.89
CA ILE A 337 -10.04 -22.22 -7.71
C ILE A 337 -8.96 -21.19 -7.50
N LYS A 338 -7.96 -21.48 -6.67
CA LYS A 338 -6.83 -20.57 -6.44
C LYS A 338 -6.05 -20.28 -7.71
N THR A 339 -5.73 -21.32 -8.46
CA THR A 339 -5.04 -21.17 -9.76
C THR A 339 -5.85 -20.29 -10.71
N ALA A 340 -7.15 -20.50 -10.82
CA ALA A 340 -8.02 -19.68 -11.66
C ALA A 340 -8.02 -18.20 -11.21
N ASN A 341 -8.04 -17.92 -9.89
CA ASN A 341 -7.97 -16.58 -9.34
C ASN A 341 -6.63 -15.90 -9.70
N VAL A 342 -5.51 -16.62 -9.55
CA VAL A 342 -4.18 -16.08 -9.89
C VAL A 342 -4.07 -15.82 -11.40
N VAL A 343 -4.59 -16.72 -12.25
CA VAL A 343 -4.64 -16.51 -13.72
C VAL A 343 -5.44 -15.27 -14.07
N LYS A 344 -6.63 -15.11 -13.48
CA LYS A 344 -7.46 -13.91 -13.65
C LYS A 344 -6.71 -12.66 -13.25
N TRP A 345 -6.03 -12.70 -12.12
CA TRP A 345 -5.20 -11.61 -11.61
C TRP A 345 -4.03 -11.30 -12.56
N CYS A 346 -3.26 -12.28 -12.99
CA CYS A 346 -2.16 -12.11 -13.94
C CYS A 346 -2.62 -11.46 -15.23
N ARG A 347 -3.76 -11.90 -15.78
CA ARG A 347 -4.35 -11.31 -17.00
C ARG A 347 -4.73 -9.84 -16.78
N LYS A 348 -5.40 -9.53 -15.65
CA LYS A 348 -5.81 -8.16 -15.31
C LYS A 348 -4.62 -7.20 -15.26
N TYR A 349 -3.50 -7.64 -14.70
CA TYR A 349 -2.32 -6.80 -14.50
C TYR A 349 -1.19 -7.05 -15.51
N HIS A 350 -1.48 -7.78 -16.59
CA HIS A 350 -0.55 -8.07 -17.68
C HIS A 350 0.75 -8.76 -17.20
N ILE A 351 0.66 -9.58 -16.18
CA ILE A 351 1.77 -10.41 -15.72
C ILE A 351 1.80 -11.71 -16.55
N PRO A 352 2.93 -12.06 -17.17
CA PRO A 352 3.05 -13.29 -17.93
C PRO A 352 2.73 -14.53 -17.08
N ILE A 353 2.08 -15.51 -17.68
CA ILE A 353 1.68 -16.76 -17.03
C ILE A 353 2.72 -17.85 -17.33
N ASN A 354 3.10 -18.63 -16.32
CA ASN A 354 4.03 -19.72 -16.42
C ASN A 354 3.32 -20.97 -17.01
N ARG A 355 3.62 -21.31 -18.26
CA ARG A 355 3.05 -22.49 -18.93
C ARG A 355 3.49 -23.80 -18.30
N GLU A 356 4.74 -23.88 -17.84
CA GLU A 356 5.29 -25.07 -17.19
C GLU A 356 4.51 -25.45 -15.93
N TYR A 357 3.95 -24.46 -15.22
CA TYR A 357 3.09 -24.70 -14.07
C TYR A 357 1.85 -25.52 -14.46
N PHE A 358 1.20 -25.19 -15.59
CA PHE A 358 -0.01 -25.89 -16.04
C PHE A 358 0.30 -27.29 -16.54
N GLU A 359 1.42 -27.47 -17.21
CA GLU A 359 1.88 -28.77 -17.72
C GLU A 359 2.24 -29.70 -16.56
N SER A 360 2.99 -29.23 -15.56
CA SER A 360 3.41 -30.03 -14.40
C SER A 360 2.24 -30.45 -13.49
N HIS A 361 1.17 -29.64 -13.42
CA HIS A 361 0.00 -29.89 -12.57
C HIS A 361 -1.17 -30.55 -13.33
N ARG A 362 -0.99 -30.95 -14.60
CA ARG A 362 -2.05 -31.52 -15.48
C ARG A 362 -3.33 -30.68 -15.52
N LEU A 363 -3.20 -29.36 -15.46
CA LEU A 363 -4.32 -28.43 -15.48
C LEU A 363 -4.67 -28.00 -16.92
N CYS A 364 -4.60 -28.91 -17.90
CA CYS A 364 -4.58 -28.66 -19.35
C CYS A 364 -5.89 -28.15 -19.98
N HIS A 365 -6.76 -27.48 -19.31
CA HIS A 365 -7.98 -26.92 -19.92
C HIS A 365 -8.10 -25.40 -19.76
N VAL A 366 -7.06 -24.64 -20.14
CA VAL A 366 -7.16 -23.20 -20.34
C VAL A 366 -7.08 -22.93 -21.85
N ASN A 367 -8.19 -22.41 -22.41
CA ASN A 367 -8.39 -22.22 -23.84
C ASN A 367 -7.27 -21.45 -24.54
N ARG A 368 -6.68 -22.07 -25.58
CA ARG A 368 -5.65 -21.48 -26.47
C ARG A 368 -6.09 -20.20 -27.22
N ALA A 369 -7.40 -19.95 -27.34
CA ALA A 369 -7.93 -18.84 -28.12
C ALA A 369 -7.71 -17.44 -27.51
N GLU A 370 -7.47 -17.34 -26.19
CA GLU A 370 -7.33 -16.05 -25.51
C GLU A 370 -5.86 -15.57 -25.38
N GLU A 371 -4.89 -16.41 -25.72
CA GLU A 371 -3.46 -16.07 -25.62
C GLU A 371 -2.99 -15.09 -26.70
N ALA A 372 -3.63 -15.08 -27.86
CA ALA A 372 -3.31 -14.18 -28.96
C ALA A 372 -3.60 -12.69 -28.64
N SER A 373 -4.53 -12.41 -27.71
CA SER A 373 -4.91 -11.05 -27.33
C SER A 373 -3.89 -10.36 -26.42
N SER A 374 -3.12 -11.09 -25.62
CA SER A 374 -2.13 -10.48 -24.70
C SER A 374 -0.85 -10.03 -25.41
N LEU A 375 -0.47 -10.69 -26.52
CA LEU A 375 0.66 -10.29 -27.36
C LEU A 375 0.33 -9.05 -28.23
N SER A 376 -0.95 -8.86 -28.58
CA SER A 376 -1.40 -7.69 -29.37
C SER A 376 -1.44 -6.39 -28.55
N TYR A 377 -1.53 -6.47 -27.23
CA TYR A 377 -1.63 -5.26 -26.39
C TYR A 377 -0.31 -4.49 -26.29
N HIS A 378 0.83 -5.17 -26.36
CA HIS A 378 2.14 -4.50 -26.46
C HIS A 378 2.29 -3.76 -27.82
N SER A 379 1.72 -4.32 -28.90
CA SER A 379 1.73 -3.67 -30.22
C SER A 379 0.70 -2.54 -30.32
N LEU A 380 -0.45 -2.63 -29.63
CA LEU A 380 -1.49 -1.58 -29.62
C LEU A 380 -1.10 -0.35 -28.80
N ARG A 381 -0.34 -0.49 -27.71
CA ARG A 381 0.21 0.66 -26.97
C ARG A 381 1.30 1.38 -27.80
N GLN A 382 2.09 0.65 -28.58
CA GLN A 382 3.07 1.27 -29.50
C GLN A 382 2.40 1.98 -30.68
N SER A 383 1.26 1.49 -31.18
CA SER A 383 0.52 2.14 -32.27
C SER A 383 -0.32 3.33 -31.81
N GLN A 384 -0.81 3.36 -30.55
CA GLN A 384 -1.52 4.52 -30.02
C GLN A 384 -0.59 5.71 -29.72
N SER A 385 0.66 5.47 -29.35
CA SER A 385 1.66 6.56 -29.21
C SER A 385 2.08 7.19 -30.55
N GLN A 386 1.91 6.47 -31.67
CA GLN A 386 2.18 7.01 -33.01
C GLN A 386 1.00 7.70 -33.69
N SER A 387 -0.25 7.41 -33.26
CA SER A 387 -1.44 8.00 -33.88
C SER A 387 -1.97 9.27 -33.20
N GLN A 388 -1.49 9.63 -32.02
CA GLN A 388 -1.93 10.87 -31.32
C GLN A 388 -1.22 12.14 -31.79
N ASN A 389 -0.27 12.06 -32.70
CA ASN A 389 0.40 13.24 -33.28
C ASN A 389 -0.33 13.88 -34.49
N GLN A 390 -1.50 13.38 -34.83
CA GLN A 390 -2.38 14.03 -35.84
C GLN A 390 -3.84 13.92 -35.38
N ASN A 391 -4.34 14.94 -34.74
CA ASN A 391 -5.64 15.58 -34.97
C ASN A 391 -6.17 16.32 -33.73
N HIS A 392 -6.29 17.62 -33.92
CA HIS A 392 -7.07 18.54 -33.08
C HIS A 392 -8.58 18.31 -33.21
N ARG A 393 -9.29 18.51 -32.06
CA ARG A 393 -10.71 18.81 -31.88
C ARG A 393 -11.73 17.76 -32.29
N ILE A 394 -12.46 17.23 -31.31
CA ILE A 394 -13.94 17.06 -31.36
C ILE A 394 -14.51 16.84 -29.94
N PHE A 395 -15.72 17.35 -29.75
CA PHE A 395 -16.54 17.51 -28.56
C PHE A 395 -16.93 16.21 -27.83
N TYR A 396 -17.04 16.29 -26.48
CA TYR A 396 -17.63 15.28 -25.62
C TYR A 396 -19.18 15.33 -25.67
N GLN A 397 -19.82 14.23 -26.02
CA GLN A 397 -21.18 13.90 -25.65
C GLN A 397 -21.17 12.64 -24.75
N LYS A 398 -21.94 12.71 -23.64
CA LYS A 398 -22.14 11.61 -22.69
C LYS A 398 -22.93 10.47 -23.30
N PRO A 399 -22.59 9.18 -23.08
CA PRO A 399 -23.54 8.08 -23.28
C PRO A 399 -24.20 7.64 -21.97
N VAL A 400 -25.45 7.29 -22.10
CA VAL A 400 -26.38 6.75 -21.09
C VAL A 400 -26.00 5.31 -20.77
N LEU A 401 -25.94 4.98 -19.47
CA LEU A 401 -25.65 3.64 -18.95
C LEU A 401 -26.85 2.72 -19.08
N LYS A 402 -26.64 1.54 -19.66
CA LYS A 402 -27.49 0.34 -19.46
C LYS A 402 -26.79 -0.56 -18.42
N SER A 403 -27.61 -1.07 -17.52
CA SER A 403 -27.26 -1.95 -16.40
C SER A 403 -26.79 -3.32 -16.87
N ASP A 404 -25.61 -3.76 -16.42
CA ASP A 404 -25.26 -5.17 -16.31
C ASP A 404 -24.54 -5.43 -14.98
N GLN A 405 -24.95 -6.51 -14.34
CA GLN A 405 -24.53 -6.94 -13.02
C GLN A 405 -23.06 -7.32 -13.03
N GLN A 406 -22.22 -6.56 -12.32
CA GLN A 406 -20.84 -6.94 -12.01
C GLN A 406 -20.71 -7.28 -10.53
N GLU A 407 -20.06 -8.42 -10.25
CA GLU A 407 -19.63 -8.83 -8.91
C GLU A 407 -18.76 -7.75 -8.26
N PRO A 408 -18.81 -7.60 -6.93
CA PRO A 408 -18.18 -6.49 -6.24
C PRO A 408 -16.64 -6.59 -6.26
N THR A 409 -16.01 -5.59 -6.87
CA THR A 409 -14.58 -5.29 -6.68
C THR A 409 -14.31 -4.87 -5.24
N PRO A 410 -13.12 -5.14 -4.68
CA PRO A 410 -12.77 -4.71 -3.32
C PRO A 410 -12.86 -3.19 -3.19
N PRO A 411 -13.24 -2.70 -2.00
CA PRO A 411 -13.60 -1.31 -1.79
C PRO A 411 -12.40 -0.37 -1.89
N ALA A 412 -12.54 0.65 -2.71
CA ALA A 412 -11.70 1.84 -2.67
C ALA A 412 -12.54 2.98 -2.08
N PHE A 413 -11.95 3.70 -1.10
CA PHE A 413 -12.54 4.91 -0.56
C PHE A 413 -12.06 6.12 -1.35
N LEU A 414 -12.98 6.86 -1.95
CA LEU A 414 -12.70 8.06 -2.74
C LEU A 414 -13.36 9.28 -2.09
N LEU A 415 -12.58 10.20 -1.55
CA LEU A 415 -13.02 11.55 -1.22
C LEU A 415 -12.65 12.51 -2.36
N ARG A 416 -13.66 13.04 -3.06
CA ARG A 416 -13.45 14.18 -3.99
C ARG A 416 -13.65 15.48 -3.23
N HIS A 417 -12.69 16.37 -3.28
CA HIS A 417 -12.75 17.69 -2.69
C HIS A 417 -13.76 18.57 -3.47
N ARG A 418 -14.72 19.18 -2.77
CA ARG A 418 -15.28 20.47 -3.16
C ARG A 418 -14.42 21.55 -2.51
N SER A 419 -14.00 22.53 -3.31
CA SER A 419 -13.29 23.71 -2.85
C SER A 419 -14.10 24.40 -1.76
N PHE A 420 -13.48 24.63 -0.60
CA PHE A 420 -13.93 25.58 0.39
C PHE A 420 -13.26 26.92 0.08
N ASP A 421 -13.94 27.74 -0.74
CA ASP A 421 -13.93 29.18 -0.60
C ASP A 421 -15.37 29.55 -0.20
N ASP A 422 -15.48 30.47 0.78
CA ASP A 422 -16.66 31.06 1.41
C ASP A 422 -17.13 30.41 2.73
N SER A 423 -16.49 30.82 3.83
CA SER A 423 -17.04 31.62 4.97
C SER A 423 -16.00 31.70 6.07
#